data_fe8762b3b4e42234e5d4aca4b4d1b66d
#
_entry.id   fe8762b3b4e42234e5d4aca4b4d1b66d
#
_cell.length_a   1.000
_cell.length_b   1.000
_cell.length_c   1.000
_cell.angle_alpha   90.00
_cell.angle_beta   90.00
_cell.angle_gamma   90.00
#
_symmetry.space_group_name_H-M   'P 1'
#
loop_
_entity.id
_entity.type
_entity.pdbx_description
1 polymer ?
#
loop_
_entity_poly.entity_id
_entity_poly.type
_entity_poly.pdbx_seq_one_letter_code
_entity_poly.pdbx_strand_id
1 'polypeptide(L)'
;MLFRSLALVTIALFSRYMRSSVLDNITEDYVRTARAKGASSRRVLWRHVMRNSLIPIATLLGLSIPGILSGALITESVFNYPGMGFLFFQSAQNQDYPVLLGFVIVVAIGTVIGSLLADVAYAVLDPRVRYA
;
A
#
# COMPACT_ATOMS: atom_id res chain seq x y z
N MET A 1 -0.77 22.42 4.37
CA MET A 1 0.62 21.93 4.45
C MET A 1 0.71 20.51 4.99
N LEU A 2 -0.13 20.09 5.95
CA LEU A 2 -0.13 18.77 6.60
C LEU A 2 -0.19 17.58 5.64
N PHE A 3 -1.11 17.61 4.67
CA PHE A 3 -1.21 16.51 3.69
C PHE A 3 0.05 16.33 2.83
N ARG A 4 0.74 17.43 2.53
CA ARG A 4 2.00 17.36 1.77
C ARG A 4 3.11 16.68 2.58
N SER A 5 3.23 16.99 3.87
CA SER A 5 4.23 16.34 4.73
C SER A 5 3.93 14.86 4.96
N LEU A 6 2.66 14.49 5.20
CA LEU A 6 2.25 13.09 5.31
C LEU A 6 2.49 12.33 4.01
N ALA A 7 2.16 12.92 2.86
CA ALA A 7 2.43 12.33 1.56
C ALA A 7 3.93 12.12 1.31
N LEU A 8 4.78 13.07 1.68
CA LEU A 8 6.24 12.93 1.53
C LEU A 8 6.81 11.79 2.38
N VAL A 9 6.34 11.64 3.62
CA VAL A 9 6.75 10.52 4.49
C VAL A 9 6.32 9.18 3.87
N THR A 10 5.08 9.09 3.39
CA THR A 10 4.57 7.89 2.75
C THR A 10 5.35 7.55 1.48
N ILE A 11 5.59 8.54 0.61
CA ILE A 11 6.41 8.35 -0.61
C ILE A 11 7.82 7.88 -0.26
N ALA A 12 8.44 8.45 0.77
CA ALA A 12 9.77 8.04 1.21
C ALA A 12 9.80 6.57 1.68
N LEU A 13 8.78 6.13 2.45
CA LEU A 13 8.66 4.73 2.88
C LEU A 13 8.49 3.79 1.69
N PHE A 14 7.52 4.05 0.81
CA PHE A 14 7.30 3.23 -0.37
C PHE A 14 8.51 3.20 -1.31
N SER A 15 9.22 4.32 -1.47
CA SER A 15 10.44 4.39 -2.27
C SER A 15 11.55 3.49 -1.71
N ARG A 16 11.70 3.44 -0.38
CA ARG A 16 12.67 2.54 0.27
C ARG A 16 12.29 1.08 0.06
N TYR A 17 11.02 0.71 0.26
CA TYR A 17 10.55 -0.65 0.01
C TYR A 17 10.74 -1.07 -1.44
N MET A 18 10.37 -0.19 -2.38
CA MET A 18 10.55 -0.45 -3.80
C MET A 18 12.01 -0.66 -4.17
N ARG A 19 12.90 0.20 -3.64
CA ARG A 19 14.35 0.05 -3.86
C ARG A 19 14.87 -1.29 -3.34
N SER A 20 14.52 -1.68 -2.11
CA SER A 20 14.92 -2.97 -1.55
C SER A 20 14.43 -4.12 -2.42
N SER A 21 13.13 -4.14 -2.75
CA SER A 21 12.55 -5.18 -3.58
C SER A 21 13.20 -5.29 -4.97
N VAL A 22 13.56 -4.16 -5.59
CA VAL A 22 14.29 -4.18 -6.88
C VAL A 22 15.69 -4.74 -6.71
N LEU A 23 16.40 -4.37 -5.64
CA LEU A 23 17.76 -4.88 -5.38
C LEU A 23 17.76 -6.39 -5.14
N ASP A 24 16.77 -6.91 -4.41
CA ASP A 24 16.62 -8.34 -4.17
C ASP A 24 16.34 -9.10 -5.48
N ASN A 25 15.42 -8.59 -6.29
CA ASN A 25 15.02 -9.22 -7.55
C ASN A 25 16.07 -9.13 -8.66
N ILE A 26 16.95 -8.13 -8.67
CA ILE A 26 17.92 -7.95 -9.76
C ILE A 26 19.07 -8.97 -9.73
N THR A 27 19.28 -9.62 -8.57
CA THR A 27 20.31 -10.64 -8.35
C THR A 27 19.82 -12.06 -8.63
N GLU A 28 18.51 -12.24 -8.81
CA GLU A 28 17.87 -13.53 -9.02
C GLU A 28 18.30 -14.22 -10.32
N ASP A 29 18.27 -15.58 -10.32
CA ASP A 29 18.74 -16.42 -11.43
C ASP A 29 17.96 -16.21 -12.73
N TYR A 30 16.67 -15.88 -12.66
CA TYR A 30 15.89 -15.56 -13.86
C TYR A 30 16.40 -14.32 -14.59
N VAL A 31 16.98 -13.35 -13.86
CA VAL A 31 17.60 -12.16 -14.44
C VAL A 31 18.90 -12.53 -15.17
N ARG A 32 19.70 -13.39 -14.55
CA ARG A 32 20.94 -13.91 -15.20
C ARG A 32 20.60 -14.67 -16.47
N THR A 33 19.60 -15.55 -16.42
CA THR A 33 19.11 -16.31 -17.59
C THR A 33 18.61 -15.38 -18.70
N ALA A 34 17.84 -14.34 -18.36
CA ALA A 34 17.34 -13.39 -19.35
C ALA A 34 18.48 -12.61 -20.04
N ARG A 35 19.52 -12.23 -19.29
CA ARG A 35 20.74 -11.58 -19.84
C ARG A 35 21.53 -12.53 -20.74
N ALA A 36 21.70 -13.80 -20.33
CA ALA A 36 22.38 -14.82 -21.13
C ALA A 36 21.67 -15.07 -22.48
N LYS A 37 20.34 -14.92 -22.53
CA LYS A 37 19.55 -14.99 -23.78
C LYS A 37 19.62 -13.70 -24.63
N GLY A 38 20.49 -12.74 -24.30
CA GLY A 38 20.70 -11.51 -25.08
C GLY A 38 19.64 -10.41 -24.85
N ALA A 39 18.82 -10.52 -23.81
CA ALA A 39 17.86 -9.45 -23.51
C ALA A 39 18.57 -8.17 -23.04
N SER A 40 18.18 -7.01 -23.61
CA SER A 40 18.75 -5.72 -23.21
C SER A 40 18.45 -5.41 -21.73
N SER A 41 19.36 -4.74 -21.03
CA SER A 41 19.22 -4.41 -19.61
C SER A 41 17.91 -3.67 -19.29
N ARG A 42 17.45 -2.79 -20.20
CA ARG A 42 16.17 -2.09 -20.04
C ARG A 42 14.97 -3.05 -20.10
N ARG A 43 14.98 -4.02 -21.03
CA ARG A 43 13.92 -5.04 -21.15
C ARG A 43 13.89 -5.94 -19.93
N VAL A 44 15.04 -6.37 -19.42
CA VAL A 44 15.18 -7.18 -18.22
C VAL A 44 14.61 -6.43 -17.02
N LEU A 45 14.99 -5.16 -16.85
CA LEU A 45 14.52 -4.34 -15.73
C LEU A 45 12.98 -4.20 -15.74
N TRP A 46 12.40 -3.71 -16.84
CA TRP A 46 10.97 -3.37 -16.88
C TRP A 46 10.05 -4.60 -16.97
N ARG A 47 10.45 -5.65 -17.67
CA ARG A 47 9.58 -6.81 -17.93
C ARG A 47 9.73 -7.92 -16.89
N HIS A 48 10.91 -8.05 -16.28
CA HIS A 48 11.20 -9.14 -15.34
C HIS A 48 11.36 -8.63 -13.90
N VAL A 49 12.27 -7.70 -13.66
CA VAL A 49 12.57 -7.22 -12.30
C VAL A 49 11.40 -6.41 -11.73
N MET A 50 10.95 -5.36 -12.45
CA MET A 50 9.90 -4.47 -11.94
C MET A 50 8.58 -5.19 -11.66
N ARG A 51 8.19 -6.13 -12.50
CA ARG A 51 6.96 -6.89 -12.31
C ARG A 51 6.97 -7.67 -10.98
N ASN A 52 8.05 -8.36 -10.69
CA ASN A 52 8.19 -9.12 -9.45
C ASN A 52 8.39 -8.20 -8.23
N SER A 53 9.12 -7.10 -8.40
CA SER A 53 9.34 -6.11 -7.33
C SER A 53 8.08 -5.33 -6.94
N LEU A 54 7.06 -5.27 -7.81
CA LEU A 54 5.79 -4.63 -7.51
C LEU A 54 4.85 -5.48 -6.64
N ILE A 55 5.08 -6.80 -6.54
CA ILE A 55 4.22 -7.71 -5.76
C ILE A 55 4.11 -7.24 -4.28
N PRO A 56 5.21 -7.08 -3.52
CA PRO A 56 5.11 -6.63 -2.13
C PRO A 56 4.57 -5.21 -2.02
N ILE A 57 4.78 -4.35 -3.02
CA ILE A 57 4.25 -2.98 -3.03
C ILE A 57 2.73 -2.99 -3.21
N ALA A 58 2.19 -3.85 -4.08
CA ALA A 58 0.74 -3.98 -4.27
C ALA A 58 0.06 -4.42 -2.97
N THR A 59 0.65 -5.36 -2.23
CA THR A 59 0.16 -5.78 -0.91
C THR A 59 0.17 -4.63 0.09
N LEU A 60 1.29 -3.90 0.19
CA LEU A 60 1.40 -2.74 1.09
C LEU A 60 0.40 -1.64 0.75
N LEU A 61 0.15 -1.38 -0.55
CA LEU A 61 -0.86 -0.41 -0.99
C LEU A 61 -2.27 -0.83 -0.58
N GLY A 62 -2.63 -2.11 -0.78
CA GLY A 62 -3.93 -2.63 -0.36
C GLY A 62 -4.14 -2.51 1.16
N LEU A 63 -3.13 -2.88 1.94
CA LEU A 63 -3.16 -2.75 3.40
C LEU A 63 -3.12 -1.28 3.89
N SER A 64 -2.77 -0.32 3.05
CA SER A 64 -2.79 1.11 3.39
C SER A 64 -4.19 1.72 3.28
N ILE A 65 -5.13 1.10 2.56
CA ILE A 65 -6.48 1.63 2.34
C ILE A 65 -7.24 1.88 3.66
N PRO A 66 -7.28 0.93 4.62
CA PRO A 66 -7.91 1.20 5.92
C PRO A 66 -7.29 2.38 6.66
N GLY A 67 -5.96 2.50 6.60
CA GLY A 67 -5.23 3.62 7.21
C GLY A 67 -5.61 4.98 6.61
N ILE A 68 -5.84 5.03 5.29
CA ILE A 68 -6.29 6.25 4.62
C ILE A 68 -7.73 6.61 5.05
N LEU A 69 -8.60 5.60 5.17
CA LEU A 69 -9.99 5.81 5.57
C LEU A 69 -10.12 6.17 7.05
N SER A 70 -9.30 5.58 7.92
CA SER A 70 -9.31 5.91 9.35
C SER A 70 -8.76 7.30 9.65
N GLY A 71 -8.04 7.91 8.72
CA GLY A 71 -7.43 9.23 8.87
C GLY A 71 -6.19 9.24 9.76
N ALA A 72 -5.61 10.42 9.89
CA ALA A 72 -4.44 10.65 10.75
C ALA A 72 -4.90 11.22 12.10
N LEU A 73 -5.51 10.38 12.95
CA LEU A 73 -6.18 10.75 14.20
C LEU A 73 -5.40 11.79 15.02
N ILE A 74 -4.14 11.50 15.33
CA ILE A 74 -3.31 12.40 16.15
C ILE A 74 -3.08 13.74 15.44
N THR A 75 -2.72 13.68 14.15
CA THR A 75 -2.45 14.89 13.37
C THR A 75 -3.70 15.73 13.19
N GLU A 76 -4.83 15.12 12.89
CA GLU A 76 -6.11 15.80 12.71
C GLU A 76 -6.58 16.44 14.02
N SER A 77 -6.44 15.73 15.14
CA SER A 77 -6.84 16.25 16.47
C SER A 77 -5.94 17.39 16.94
N VAL A 78 -4.62 17.29 16.77
CA VAL A 78 -3.68 18.34 17.19
C VAL A 78 -3.85 19.63 16.37
N PHE A 79 -4.12 19.48 15.07
CA PHE A 79 -4.28 20.63 14.17
C PHE A 79 -5.75 21.06 13.98
N ASN A 80 -6.67 20.45 14.73
CA ASN A 80 -8.11 20.70 14.67
C ASN A 80 -8.65 20.66 13.22
N TYR A 81 -8.19 19.68 12.45
CA TYR A 81 -8.58 19.49 11.06
C TYR A 81 -9.77 18.53 10.97
N PRO A 82 -10.90 18.92 10.34
CA PRO A 82 -12.10 18.10 10.26
C PRO A 82 -11.90 16.90 9.31
N GLY A 83 -11.35 15.82 9.81
CA GLY A 83 -11.15 14.55 9.11
C GLY A 83 -11.81 13.40 9.85
N MET A 84 -11.67 12.17 9.31
CA MET A 84 -12.26 10.96 9.88
C MET A 84 -11.67 10.62 11.25
N GLY A 85 -10.37 10.81 11.44
CA GLY A 85 -9.72 10.60 12.73
C GLY A 85 -10.16 11.61 13.77
N PHE A 86 -10.34 12.89 13.40
CA PHE A 86 -10.87 13.91 14.28
C PHE A 86 -12.32 13.62 14.69
N LEU A 87 -13.15 13.19 13.74
CA LEU A 87 -14.53 12.78 14.02
C LEU A 87 -14.56 11.61 15.01
N PHE A 88 -13.74 10.60 14.79
CA PHE A 88 -13.63 9.46 15.73
C PHE A 88 -13.23 9.92 17.13
N PHE A 89 -12.20 10.76 17.25
CA PHE A 89 -11.72 11.27 18.53
C PHE A 89 -12.79 12.07 19.28
N GLN A 90 -13.48 12.98 18.58
CA GLN A 90 -14.55 13.80 19.15
C GLN A 90 -15.74 12.94 19.60
N SER A 91 -16.15 11.96 18.79
CA SER A 91 -17.24 11.05 19.13
C SER A 91 -16.89 10.16 20.30
N ALA A 92 -15.64 9.73 20.43
CA ALA A 92 -15.17 8.97 21.58
C ALA A 92 -15.21 9.78 22.87
N GLN A 93 -14.83 11.06 22.83
CA GLN A 93 -14.95 11.94 24.00
C GLN A 93 -16.39 12.22 24.41
N ASN A 94 -17.28 12.34 23.43
CA ASN A 94 -18.70 12.62 23.65
C ASN A 94 -19.52 11.33 23.94
N GLN A 95 -18.89 10.16 23.93
CA GLN A 95 -19.55 8.84 24.10
C GLN A 95 -20.64 8.59 23.05
N ASP A 96 -20.45 9.12 21.83
CA ASP A 96 -21.38 8.96 20.71
C ASP A 96 -21.15 7.60 20.03
N TYR A 97 -21.70 6.55 20.64
CA TYR A 97 -21.55 5.18 20.16
C TYR A 97 -22.09 4.92 18.75
N PRO A 98 -23.23 5.52 18.31
CA PRO A 98 -23.70 5.37 16.94
C PRO A 98 -22.66 5.81 15.91
N VAL A 99 -22.01 6.97 16.10
CA VAL A 99 -20.96 7.47 15.19
C VAL A 99 -19.71 6.60 15.25
N LEU A 100 -19.31 6.14 16.45
CA LEU A 100 -18.19 5.21 16.60
C LEU A 100 -18.42 3.89 15.87
N LEU A 101 -19.62 3.32 15.96
CA LEU A 101 -19.99 2.11 15.22
C LEU A 101 -19.96 2.35 13.70
N GLY A 102 -20.52 3.47 13.24
CA GLY A 102 -20.46 3.86 11.83
C GLY A 102 -19.01 3.95 11.32
N PHE A 103 -18.13 4.57 12.10
CA PHE A 103 -16.71 4.65 11.77
C PHE A 103 -16.07 3.27 11.64
N VAL A 104 -16.29 2.37 12.60
CA VAL A 104 -15.76 1.00 12.57
C VAL A 104 -16.25 0.24 11.34
N ILE A 105 -17.53 0.37 10.97
CA ILE A 105 -18.09 -0.27 9.78
C ILE A 105 -17.41 0.24 8.52
N VAL A 106 -17.22 1.55 8.38
CA VAL A 106 -16.55 2.14 7.20
C VAL A 106 -15.12 1.64 7.07
N VAL A 107 -14.36 1.62 8.17
CA VAL A 107 -12.98 1.12 8.18
C VAL A 107 -12.94 -0.39 7.89
N ALA A 108 -13.88 -1.17 8.44
CA ALA A 108 -13.98 -2.61 8.19
C ALA A 108 -14.27 -2.91 6.70
N ILE A 109 -15.21 -2.21 6.10
CA ILE A 109 -15.51 -2.32 4.65
C ILE A 109 -14.27 -1.94 3.83
N GLY A 110 -13.60 -0.84 4.20
CA GLY A 110 -12.36 -0.42 3.55
C GLY A 110 -11.26 -1.47 3.64
N THR A 111 -11.15 -2.16 4.77
CA THR A 111 -10.19 -3.26 4.97
C THR A 111 -10.48 -4.43 4.03
N VAL A 112 -11.74 -4.83 3.92
CA VAL A 112 -12.15 -5.91 3.00
C VAL A 112 -11.89 -5.53 1.55
N ILE A 113 -12.26 -4.31 1.15
CA ILE A 113 -12.00 -3.83 -0.22
C ILE A 113 -10.49 -3.74 -0.48
N GLY A 114 -9.73 -3.23 0.49
CA GLY A 114 -8.26 -3.11 0.39
C GLY A 114 -7.57 -4.46 0.21
N SER A 115 -7.96 -5.47 0.99
CA SER A 115 -7.41 -6.82 0.86
C SER A 115 -7.80 -7.47 -0.47
N LEU A 116 -9.05 -7.34 -0.89
CA LEU A 116 -9.48 -7.85 -2.20
C LEU A 116 -8.70 -7.22 -3.36
N LEU A 117 -8.48 -5.90 -3.32
CA LEU A 117 -7.68 -5.21 -4.34
C LEU A 117 -6.21 -5.67 -4.32
N ALA A 118 -5.64 -5.90 -3.13
CA ALA A 118 -4.30 -6.45 -3.00
C ALA A 118 -4.21 -7.87 -3.59
N ASP A 119 -5.19 -8.74 -3.32
CA ASP A 119 -5.23 -10.10 -3.82
C ASP A 119 -5.39 -10.13 -5.35
N VAL A 120 -6.25 -9.29 -5.90
CA VAL A 120 -6.41 -9.13 -7.36
C VAL A 120 -5.11 -8.62 -7.99
N ALA A 121 -4.47 -7.62 -7.40
CA ALA A 121 -3.20 -7.10 -7.88
C ALA A 121 -2.11 -8.17 -7.84
N TYR A 122 -2.05 -8.97 -6.76
CA TYR A 122 -1.16 -10.11 -6.64
C TYR A 122 -1.39 -11.13 -7.74
N ALA A 123 -2.64 -11.56 -7.96
CA ALA A 123 -2.99 -12.52 -9.01
C ALA A 123 -2.65 -12.03 -10.44
N VAL A 124 -2.68 -10.72 -10.68
CA VAL A 124 -2.29 -10.12 -11.96
C VAL A 124 -0.77 -10.04 -12.12
N LEU A 125 -0.06 -9.73 -11.02
CA LEU A 125 1.40 -9.56 -11.02
C LEU A 125 2.12 -10.90 -10.99
N ASP A 126 1.64 -11.91 -10.24
CA ASP A 126 2.24 -13.22 -10.16
C ASP A 126 1.51 -14.26 -11.04
N PRO A 127 2.07 -14.60 -12.21
CA PRO A 127 1.46 -15.60 -13.10
C PRO A 127 1.52 -17.02 -12.54
N ARG A 128 2.27 -17.30 -11.47
CA ARG A 128 2.42 -18.62 -10.88
C ARG A 128 1.16 -19.09 -10.15
N VAL A 129 0.35 -18.14 -9.64
CA VAL A 129 -0.91 -18.43 -8.94
C VAL A 129 -1.99 -19.04 -9.85
N ARG A 130 -1.83 -18.98 -11.18
CA ARG A 130 -2.80 -19.54 -12.13
C ARG A 130 -2.73 -21.07 -12.31
N TYR A 131 -1.75 -21.73 -11.71
CA TYR A 131 -1.50 -23.16 -11.90
C TYR A 131 -1.62 -23.99 -10.62
N ALA A 132 -2.14 -23.40 -9.55
CA ALA A 132 -2.58 -24.08 -8.35
C ALA A 132 -4.12 -24.03 -8.26
#